data_f20dd34be43792797087275c0be96235
#
_entry.id   f20dd34be43792797087275c0be96235
#
_cell.length_a   1.000
_cell.length_b   1.000
_cell.length_c   1.000
_cell.angle_alpha   90.00
_cell.angle_beta   90.00
_cell.angle_gamma   90.00
#
_symmetry.space_group_name_H-M   'P 1'
#
loop_
_entity.id
_entity.type
_entity.pdbx_description
1 polymer ?
#
loop_
_entity_poly.entity_id
_entity_poly.type
_entity_poly.pdbx_seq_one_letter_code
_entity_poly.pdbx_strand_id
1 'polypeptide(L)'
;MYNHTIRSVKQSFGIGGNVMIYTVTFNPSLDYIVSVPGFELGKTNRTESEQLLPGGKGINVSILLNHIGIESTALGFCAGFTGEEIKRQLQVQGIHTDFIQMENGCARINLKLQNV
;
A
#
# COMPACT_ATOMS: atom_id res chain seq x y z
N MET A 1 -9.54 -15.37 -19.75
CA MET A 1 -9.32 -16.06 -18.46
C MET A 1 -9.42 -15.10 -17.28
N TYR A 2 -8.71 -14.01 -17.30
CA TYR A 2 -8.73 -13.00 -16.25
C TYR A 2 -10.10 -12.36 -16.02
N ASN A 3 -10.79 -11.94 -17.09
CA ASN A 3 -12.12 -11.33 -17.03
C ASN A 3 -13.19 -12.28 -16.49
N HIS A 4 -13.06 -13.57 -16.76
CA HIS A 4 -13.99 -14.58 -16.27
C HIS A 4 -13.86 -14.75 -14.75
N THR A 5 -12.65 -14.77 -14.23
CA THR A 5 -12.39 -14.86 -12.79
C THR A 5 -12.97 -13.67 -12.02
N ILE A 6 -12.77 -12.46 -12.55
CA ILE A 6 -13.32 -11.23 -11.96
C ILE A 6 -14.83 -11.29 -11.90
N ARG A 7 -15.47 -11.72 -12.99
CA ARG A 7 -16.92 -11.86 -13.07
C ARG A 7 -17.45 -12.86 -12.04
N SER A 8 -16.78 -13.99 -11.88
CA SER A 8 -17.14 -15.01 -10.88
C SER A 8 -17.07 -14.46 -9.46
N VAL A 9 -16.00 -13.76 -9.14
CA VAL A 9 -15.83 -13.14 -7.81
C VAL A 9 -16.96 -12.15 -7.54
N LYS A 10 -17.26 -11.27 -8.50
CA LYS A 10 -18.34 -10.29 -8.37
C LYS A 10 -19.69 -10.96 -8.15
N GLN A 11 -19.99 -12.04 -8.87
CA GLN A 11 -21.22 -12.79 -8.70
C GLN A 11 -21.30 -13.49 -7.34
N SER A 12 -20.20 -14.12 -6.91
CA SER A 12 -20.16 -14.85 -5.64
C SER A 12 -20.42 -13.98 -4.43
N PHE A 13 -19.97 -12.72 -4.47
CA PHE A 13 -20.16 -11.79 -3.38
C PHE A 13 -21.31 -10.81 -3.60
N GLY A 14 -22.10 -11.00 -4.67
CA GLY A 14 -23.18 -10.09 -4.99
C GLY A 14 -22.70 -8.70 -5.40
N ILE A 15 -21.43 -8.58 -5.80
CA ILE A 15 -20.84 -7.32 -6.21
C ILE A 15 -21.19 -7.09 -7.68
N GLY A 16 -22.14 -6.22 -7.93
CA GLY A 16 -22.53 -5.84 -9.28
C GLY A 16 -23.04 -4.40 -9.26
N GLY A 17 -22.85 -3.70 -10.37
CA GLY A 17 -23.37 -2.35 -10.52
C GLY A 17 -22.77 -1.35 -9.53
N ASN A 18 -23.55 -0.92 -8.56
CA ASN A 18 -23.24 0.22 -7.70
C ASN A 18 -22.61 -0.13 -6.34
N VAL A 19 -22.11 -1.33 -6.16
CA VAL A 19 -21.48 -1.70 -4.89
C VAL A 19 -20.10 -1.03 -4.79
N MET A 20 -19.89 -0.29 -3.70
CA MET A 20 -18.63 0.37 -3.40
C MET A 20 -17.92 -0.38 -2.27
N ILE A 21 -16.62 -0.58 -2.43
CA ILE A 21 -15.78 -1.22 -1.42
C ILE A 21 -14.83 -0.17 -0.88
N TYR A 22 -14.81 -0.06 0.45
CA TYR A 22 -13.87 0.81 1.15
C TYR A 22 -12.96 -0.04 2.02
N THR A 23 -11.66 0.27 1.99
CA THR A 23 -10.70 -0.28 2.93
C THR A 23 -10.27 0.82 3.88
N VAL A 24 -10.01 0.48 5.13
CA VAL A 24 -9.65 1.47 6.15
C VAL A 24 -8.30 1.10 6.75
N THR A 25 -7.37 2.05 6.70
CA THR A 25 -6.06 1.93 7.34
C THR A 25 -5.84 3.18 8.20
N PHE A 26 -6.00 3.06 9.52
CA PHE A 26 -5.85 4.21 10.40
C PHE A 26 -4.43 4.76 10.42
N ASN A 27 -3.44 3.88 10.29
CA ASN A 27 -2.04 4.26 10.35
C ASN A 27 -1.27 3.68 9.16
N PRO A 28 -1.46 4.24 7.96
CA PRO A 28 -0.71 3.82 6.78
C PRO A 28 0.78 3.98 6.99
N SER A 29 1.55 3.16 6.32
CA SER A 29 3.01 3.23 6.38
C SER A 29 3.64 3.26 5.00
N LEU A 30 4.83 3.82 4.96
CA LEU A 30 5.75 3.66 3.84
C LEU A 30 6.80 2.64 4.29
N ASP A 31 6.79 1.49 3.66
CA ASP A 31 7.70 0.41 3.99
C ASP A 31 8.98 0.55 3.17
N TYR A 32 10.08 0.80 3.86
CA TYR A 32 11.40 0.92 3.25
C TYR A 32 12.15 -0.39 3.45
N ILE A 33 12.24 -1.16 2.36
CA ILE A 33 12.87 -2.47 2.37
C ILE A 33 14.26 -2.35 1.76
N VAL A 34 15.30 -2.63 2.55
CA VAL A 34 16.68 -2.51 2.11
C VAL A 34 17.39 -3.84 2.23
N SER A 35 18.21 -4.16 1.23
CA SER A 35 19.07 -5.32 1.24
C SER A 35 20.51 -4.87 1.53
N VAL A 36 21.09 -5.45 2.57
CA VAL A 36 22.45 -5.09 3.01
C VAL A 36 23.25 -6.38 3.21
N PRO A 37 23.90 -6.89 2.15
CA PRO A 37 24.76 -8.06 2.29
C PRO A 37 25.89 -7.80 3.26
N GLY A 38 26.16 -8.77 4.14
CA GLY A 38 27.25 -8.67 5.10
C GLY A 38 27.05 -7.57 6.14
N PHE A 39 25.82 -7.33 6.57
CA PHE A 39 25.52 -6.31 7.57
C PHE A 39 26.38 -6.49 8.84
N GLU A 40 27.01 -5.41 9.28
CA GLU A 40 27.86 -5.37 10.49
C GLU A 40 27.43 -4.24 11.41
N LEU A 41 27.19 -4.57 12.68
CA LEU A 41 26.86 -3.58 13.70
C LEU A 41 28.05 -2.64 13.96
N GLY A 42 27.74 -1.37 14.22
CA GLY A 42 28.73 -0.36 14.55
C GLY A 42 29.51 0.15 13.35
N LYS A 43 29.14 -0.21 12.14
CA LYS A 43 29.79 0.23 10.90
C LYS A 43 28.78 0.89 9.97
N THR A 44 29.28 1.66 9.03
CA THR A 44 28.49 2.15 7.92
C THR A 44 28.26 1.02 6.93
N ASN A 45 26.99 0.67 6.71
CA ASN A 45 26.61 -0.37 5.78
C ASN A 45 25.95 0.26 4.54
N ARG A 46 26.31 -0.25 3.38
CA ARG A 46 25.74 0.22 2.12
C ARG A 46 24.64 -0.73 1.66
N THR A 47 23.55 -0.17 1.17
CA THR A 47 22.46 -0.96 0.61
C THR A 47 22.82 -1.42 -0.80
N GLU A 48 22.40 -2.64 -1.13
CA GLU A 48 22.52 -3.18 -2.48
C GLU A 48 21.24 -2.90 -3.28
N SER A 49 20.10 -3.01 -2.62
CA SER A 49 18.82 -2.70 -3.24
C SER A 49 17.88 -2.05 -2.24
N GLU A 50 16.95 -1.26 -2.76
CA GLU A 50 16.00 -0.51 -1.97
C GLU A 50 14.62 -0.57 -2.63
N GLN A 51 13.59 -0.70 -1.81
CA GLN A 51 12.19 -0.59 -2.25
C GLN A 51 11.41 0.25 -1.26
N LEU A 52 10.52 1.10 -1.80
CA LEU A 52 9.57 1.88 -1.02
C LEU A 52 8.17 1.45 -1.43
N LEU A 53 7.41 0.89 -0.50
CA LEU A 53 6.08 0.35 -0.78
C LEU A 53 5.07 0.88 0.22
N PRO A 54 3.84 1.20 -0.23
CA PRO A 54 2.79 1.55 0.72
C PRO A 54 2.37 0.32 1.52
N GLY A 55 2.12 0.50 2.80
CA GLY A 55 1.77 -0.57 3.72
C GLY A 55 0.62 -0.23 4.63
N GLY A 56 0.11 -1.26 5.27
CA GLY A 56 -1.06 -1.25 6.12
C GLY A 56 -2.06 -2.31 5.65
N LYS A 57 -2.80 -2.88 6.57
CA LYS A 57 -3.67 -4.02 6.24
C LYS A 57 -4.75 -3.65 5.23
N GLY A 58 -5.44 -2.54 5.44
CA GLY A 58 -6.46 -2.07 4.50
C GLY A 58 -5.87 -1.72 3.13
N ILE A 59 -4.73 -1.06 3.11
CA ILE A 59 -4.03 -0.74 1.86
C ILE A 59 -3.65 -2.00 1.11
N ASN A 60 -3.14 -3.01 1.80
CA ASN A 60 -2.80 -4.29 1.19
C ASN A 60 -4.03 -4.98 0.59
N VAL A 61 -5.18 -4.86 1.23
CA VAL A 61 -6.44 -5.37 0.68
C VAL A 61 -6.82 -4.62 -0.60
N SER A 62 -6.71 -3.30 -0.61
CA SER A 62 -6.99 -2.50 -1.82
C SER A 62 -6.06 -2.87 -2.97
N ILE A 63 -4.78 -3.09 -2.69
CA ILE A 63 -3.81 -3.53 -3.70
C ILE A 63 -4.19 -4.90 -4.25
N LEU A 64 -4.55 -5.84 -3.38
CA LEU A 64 -4.98 -7.18 -3.80
C LEU A 64 -6.24 -7.11 -4.65
N LEU A 65 -7.25 -6.36 -4.21
CA LEU A 65 -8.48 -6.18 -4.97
C LEU A 65 -8.20 -5.60 -6.36
N ASN A 66 -7.32 -4.62 -6.42
CA ASN A 66 -6.92 -4.02 -7.70
C ASN A 66 -6.29 -5.06 -8.63
N HIS A 67 -5.45 -5.94 -8.11
CA HIS A 67 -4.82 -7.00 -8.91
C HIS A 67 -5.83 -7.99 -9.48
N ILE A 68 -6.94 -8.23 -8.81
CA ILE A 68 -7.99 -9.11 -9.33
C ILE A 68 -9.11 -8.32 -10.03
N GLY A 69 -8.91 -7.05 -10.29
CA GLY A 69 -9.81 -6.22 -11.09
C GLY A 69 -11.04 -5.71 -10.35
N ILE A 70 -11.02 -5.68 -9.03
CA ILE A 70 -12.09 -5.13 -8.21
C ILE A 70 -11.67 -3.77 -7.71
N GLU A 71 -12.50 -2.75 -7.99
CA GLU A 71 -12.25 -1.40 -7.52
C GLU A 71 -12.56 -1.26 -6.04
N SER A 72 -11.73 -0.49 -5.35
CA SER A 72 -11.95 -0.09 -3.97
C SER A 72 -11.45 1.32 -3.75
N THR A 73 -11.86 1.94 -2.66
CA THR A 73 -11.34 3.22 -2.23
C THR A 73 -10.64 3.04 -0.89
N ALA A 74 -9.37 3.41 -0.83
CA ALA A 74 -8.58 3.33 0.39
C ALA A 74 -8.81 4.57 1.24
N LEU A 75 -9.27 4.37 2.46
CA LEU A 75 -9.47 5.41 3.47
C LEU A 75 -8.42 5.29 4.56
N GLY A 76 -8.10 6.40 5.19
CA GLY A 76 -7.15 6.43 6.29
C GLY A 76 -6.68 7.85 6.60
N PHE A 77 -5.69 7.94 7.46
CA PHE A 77 -5.08 9.21 7.81
C PHE A 77 -3.67 9.28 7.22
N CYS A 78 -3.36 10.36 6.52
CA CYS A 78 -2.04 10.58 5.95
C CYS A 78 -1.48 11.92 6.40
N ALA A 79 -0.16 11.99 6.53
CA ALA A 79 0.53 13.21 6.92
C ALA A 79 1.91 13.29 6.26
N GLY A 80 2.36 14.51 6.00
CA GLY A 80 3.70 14.79 5.53
C GLY A 80 4.06 14.20 4.17
N PHE A 81 5.35 14.24 3.87
CA PHE A 81 5.85 13.75 2.57
C PHE A 81 5.68 12.24 2.41
N THR A 82 5.74 11.49 3.50
CA THR A 82 5.53 10.04 3.48
C THR A 82 4.09 9.68 3.13
N GLY A 83 3.13 10.44 3.66
CA GLY A 83 1.72 10.29 3.30
C GLY A 83 1.45 10.61 1.84
N GLU A 84 2.07 11.66 1.31
CA GLU A 84 1.95 12.01 -0.11
C GLU A 84 2.53 10.93 -1.01
N GLU A 85 3.65 10.32 -0.64
CA GLU A 85 4.24 9.23 -1.40
C GLU A 85 3.38 7.97 -1.40
N ILE A 86 2.80 7.61 -0.25
CA ILE A 86 1.85 6.49 -0.15
C ILE A 86 0.68 6.71 -1.13
N LYS A 87 0.09 7.88 -1.08
CA LYS A 87 -1.02 8.27 -1.93
C LYS A 87 -0.64 8.24 -3.42
N ARG A 88 0.51 8.80 -3.75
CA ARG A 88 1.02 8.81 -5.12
C ARG A 88 1.17 7.39 -5.67
N GLN A 89 1.79 6.49 -4.90
CA GLN A 89 2.00 5.12 -5.34
C GLN A 89 0.69 4.37 -5.57
N LEU A 90 -0.30 4.57 -4.71
CA LEU A 90 -1.61 3.95 -4.88
C LEU A 90 -2.32 4.49 -6.12
N GLN A 91 -2.27 5.80 -6.35
CA GLN A 91 -2.88 6.42 -7.52
C GLN A 91 -2.23 5.97 -8.82
N VAL A 92 -0.91 5.79 -8.85
CA VAL A 92 -0.20 5.27 -10.02
C VAL A 92 -0.67 3.86 -10.38
N GLN A 93 -1.03 3.06 -9.38
CA GLN A 93 -1.59 1.72 -9.60
C GLN A 93 -3.08 1.74 -10.01
N GLY A 94 -3.71 2.91 -10.03
CA GLY A 94 -5.13 3.03 -10.36
C GLY A 94 -6.05 2.81 -9.17
N ILE A 95 -5.55 2.85 -7.96
CA ILE A 95 -6.33 2.67 -6.74
C ILE A 95 -6.87 4.01 -6.28
N HIS A 96 -8.17 4.10 -6.06
CA HIS A 96 -8.80 5.31 -5.52
C HIS A 96 -8.43 5.49 -4.06
N THR A 97 -8.11 6.74 -3.71
CA THR A 97 -7.77 7.10 -2.34
C THR A 97 -8.63 8.26 -1.87
N ASP A 98 -9.04 8.21 -0.61
CA ASP A 98 -9.74 9.31 0.02
C ASP A 98 -9.24 9.43 1.47
N PHE A 99 -7.97 9.78 1.60
CA PHE A 99 -7.31 9.93 2.88
C PHE A 99 -7.63 11.27 3.52
N ILE A 100 -7.78 11.26 4.85
CA ILE A 100 -7.85 12.48 5.64
C ILE A 100 -6.42 12.98 5.83
N GLN A 101 -6.16 14.19 5.33
CA GLN A 101 -4.85 14.82 5.46
C GLN A 101 -4.70 15.43 6.84
N MET A 102 -3.69 14.98 7.58
CA MET A 102 -3.35 15.53 8.89
C MET A 102 -2.36 16.68 8.70
N GLU A 103 -2.53 17.74 9.49
CA GLU A 103 -1.69 18.94 9.37
C GLU A 103 -0.28 18.74 9.90
N ASN A 104 -0.11 17.89 10.91
CA ASN A 104 1.16 17.70 11.60
C ASN A 104 1.65 16.28 11.48
N GLY A 105 2.97 16.13 11.51
CA GLY A 105 3.63 14.83 11.52
C GLY A 105 3.86 14.27 10.14
N CYS A 106 4.19 12.99 10.12
CA CYS A 106 4.40 12.21 8.90
C CYS A 106 3.77 10.85 9.06
N ALA A 107 3.33 10.26 7.95
CA ALA A 107 2.94 8.86 7.94
C ALA A 107 4.15 8.00 8.34
N ARG A 108 3.87 6.89 8.96
CA ARG A 108 4.86 5.98 9.53
C ARG A 108 5.79 5.41 8.47
N ILE A 109 7.07 5.32 8.78
CA ILE A 109 8.06 4.61 7.97
C ILE A 109 8.45 3.34 8.71
N ASN A 110 8.32 2.20 8.04
CA ASN A 110 8.84 0.92 8.52
C ASN A 110 10.11 0.60 7.76
N LEU A 111 11.22 0.48 8.50
CA LEU A 111 12.46 0.02 7.91
C LEU A 111 12.53 -1.50 8.04
N LYS A 112 12.67 -2.18 6.91
CA LYS A 112 12.86 -3.63 6.86
C LYS A 112 14.24 -3.92 6.30
N LEU A 113 15.11 -4.41 7.15
CA LEU A 113 16.49 -4.75 6.80
C LEU A 113 16.57 -6.22 6.44
N GLN A 114 17.02 -6.50 5.22
CA GLN A 114 17.28 -7.86 4.77
C GLN A 114 18.78 -8.07 4.65
N ASN A 115 19.28 -9.08 5.34
CA ASN A 115 20.67 -9.46 5.28
C ASN A 115 20.80 -10.70 4.40
N VAL A 116 21.08 -10.45 3.15
CA VAL A 116 21.14 -11.50 2.13
C VAL A 116 22.57 -11.83 1.77
#